data_e1ccf7a0dd5cbe629f47e5eccc812a9c
#
_entry.id   e1ccf7a0dd5cbe629f47e5eccc812a9c
#
_cell.length_a   1.000
_cell.length_b   1.000
_cell.length_c   1.000
_cell.angle_alpha   90.00
_cell.angle_beta   90.00
_cell.angle_gamma   90.00
#
_symmetry.space_group_name_H-M   'P 1'
#
loop_
_entity.id
_entity.type
_entity.pdbx_description
1 polymer ?
#
loop_
_entity_poly.entity_id
_entity_poly.type
_entity_poly.pdbx_seq_one_letter_code
_entity_poly.pdbx_strand_id
1 'polypeptide(L)'
;MAVDHLNIVERKLIDNLRSGTYNTAAGTSTAWSASDVTVFGQFPTTDQTKYPSIITEMAANGIETQFMGQDITFGGADTAAKGELYGVGFKIHVLVDRASSITIDGEPYKERRLLNYLMLNSANVLMDVNYNSTTTEVVERHFTGFTDIGYNPDLEIWAAMATMVIVFKNNR
;
A
#
# COMPACT_ATOMS: atom_id res chain seq x y z
N MET A 1 -18.68 -19.42 9.16
CA MET A 1 -18.60 -17.94 9.29
C MET A 1 -17.76 -17.47 8.11
N ALA A 2 -18.30 -16.65 7.23
CA ALA A 2 -17.54 -16.15 6.09
C ALA A 2 -16.37 -15.29 6.59
N VAL A 3 -15.18 -15.52 6.07
CA VAL A 3 -13.99 -14.74 6.40
C VAL A 3 -14.00 -13.50 5.50
N ASP A 4 -13.85 -12.33 6.07
CA ASP A 4 -13.72 -11.08 5.33
C ASP A 4 -12.26 -10.89 4.85
N HIS A 5 -11.92 -11.62 3.81
CA HIS A 5 -10.57 -11.60 3.22
C HIS A 5 -10.16 -10.22 2.73
N LEU A 6 -11.11 -9.43 2.23
CA LEU A 6 -10.86 -8.09 1.72
C LEU A 6 -10.35 -7.16 2.82
N ASN A 7 -11.08 -7.10 3.94
CA ASN A 7 -10.70 -6.27 5.08
C ASN A 7 -9.34 -6.72 5.67
N ILE A 8 -9.07 -8.03 5.66
CA ILE A 8 -7.77 -8.56 6.10
C ILE A 8 -6.64 -8.05 5.19
N VAL A 9 -6.83 -8.10 3.87
CA VAL A 9 -5.81 -7.64 2.90
C VAL A 9 -5.60 -6.14 2.99
N GLU A 10 -6.68 -5.35 3.05
CA GLU A 10 -6.61 -3.89 3.21
C GLU A 10 -5.90 -3.49 4.50
N ARG A 11 -6.28 -4.10 5.61
CA ARG A 11 -5.65 -3.84 6.90
C ARG A 11 -4.16 -4.17 6.88
N LYS A 12 -3.78 -5.29 6.30
CA LYS A 12 -2.37 -5.67 6.12
C LYS A 12 -1.60 -4.65 5.30
N LEU A 13 -2.19 -4.15 4.20
CA LEU A 13 -1.60 -3.10 3.38
C LEU A 13 -1.31 -1.84 4.21
N ILE A 14 -2.30 -1.37 4.96
CA ILE A 14 -2.19 -0.18 5.80
C ILE A 14 -1.16 -0.39 6.93
N ASP A 15 -1.22 -1.52 7.62
CA ASP A 15 -0.31 -1.83 8.73
C ASP A 15 1.14 -1.95 8.24
N ASN A 16 1.35 -2.53 7.05
CA ASN A 16 2.67 -2.61 6.45
C ASN A 16 3.23 -1.22 6.10
N LEU A 17 2.41 -0.34 5.55
CA LEU A 17 2.83 1.05 5.30
C LEU A 17 3.11 1.81 6.59
N ARG A 18 2.35 1.59 7.65
CA ARG A 18 2.57 2.21 8.97
C ARG A 18 3.84 1.75 9.65
N SER A 19 4.21 0.50 9.45
CA SER A 19 5.43 -0.11 10.01
C SER A 19 6.58 -0.11 9.01
N GLY A 20 6.46 0.62 7.92
CA GLY A 20 7.43 0.66 6.83
C GLY A 20 8.83 0.99 7.31
N THR A 21 9.82 0.36 6.67
CA THR A 21 11.23 0.68 6.88
C THR A 21 11.76 1.42 5.67
N TYR A 22 12.68 2.31 5.90
CA TYR A 22 13.39 3.01 4.84
C TYR A 22 14.89 2.71 4.87
N ASN A 23 15.50 2.73 3.71
CA ASN A 23 16.93 2.59 3.58
C ASN A 23 17.59 3.97 3.70
N THR A 24 18.53 4.09 4.60
CA THR A 24 19.38 5.26 4.69
C THR A 24 20.47 5.20 3.63
N ALA A 25 21.16 6.31 3.38
CA ALA A 25 22.32 6.34 2.48
C ALA A 25 23.44 5.39 2.95
N ALA A 26 23.51 5.09 4.24
CA ALA A 26 24.44 4.12 4.81
C ALA A 26 24.00 2.66 4.62
N GLY A 27 22.86 2.41 3.96
CA GLY A 27 22.33 1.07 3.74
C GLY A 27 21.63 0.44 4.94
N THR A 28 21.46 1.19 6.03
CA THR A 28 20.68 0.74 7.19
C THR A 28 19.20 0.98 6.97
N SER A 29 18.37 0.04 7.42
CA SER A 29 16.92 0.19 7.35
C SER A 29 16.41 0.75 8.68
N THR A 30 15.62 1.79 8.60
CA THR A 30 14.97 2.40 9.77
C THR A 30 13.47 2.49 9.49
N ALA A 31 12.66 2.15 10.49
CA ALA A 31 11.22 2.36 10.38
C ALA A 31 10.93 3.87 10.46
N TRP A 32 10.09 4.36 9.56
CA TRP A 32 9.56 5.71 9.75
C TRP A 32 8.58 5.72 10.92
N SER A 33 8.59 6.78 11.68
CA SER A 33 7.66 6.91 12.79
C SER A 33 6.31 7.47 12.33
N ALA A 34 5.27 7.19 13.11
CA ALA A 34 3.95 7.79 12.86
C ALA A 34 3.94 9.32 13.00
N SER A 35 4.97 9.91 13.62
CA SER A 35 5.17 11.36 13.65
C SER A 35 5.78 11.91 12.36
N ASP A 36 6.51 11.09 11.62
CA ASP A 36 7.19 11.50 10.40
C ASP A 36 6.28 11.36 9.18
N VAL A 37 5.51 10.27 9.12
CA VAL A 37 4.61 9.97 7.98
C VAL A 37 3.29 9.47 8.51
N THR A 38 2.19 10.11 8.12
CA THR A 38 0.85 9.68 8.48
C THR A 38 0.27 8.78 7.39
N VAL A 39 -0.19 7.58 7.77
CA VAL A 39 -0.82 6.63 6.85
C VAL A 39 -2.33 6.56 7.11
N PHE A 40 -3.11 6.89 6.09
CA PHE A 40 -4.58 6.84 6.12
C PHE A 40 -5.09 5.68 5.26
N GLY A 41 -6.12 4.98 5.74
CA GLY A 41 -6.83 3.93 4.99
C GLY A 41 -7.90 4.48 4.03
N GLN A 42 -8.14 5.78 4.03
CA GLN A 42 -9.04 6.50 3.14
C GLN A 42 -8.66 7.99 3.15
N PHE A 43 -9.15 8.75 2.19
CA PHE A 43 -8.94 10.21 2.22
C PHE A 43 -9.51 10.80 3.51
N PRO A 44 -8.68 11.48 4.31
CA PRO A 44 -9.15 12.17 5.50
C PRO A 44 -9.97 13.40 5.10
N THR A 45 -10.79 13.88 6.03
CA THR A 45 -11.41 15.20 5.87
C THR A 45 -10.33 16.29 5.88
N THR A 46 -10.61 17.44 5.27
CA THR A 46 -9.65 18.54 5.11
C THR A 46 -8.99 18.94 6.43
N ASP A 47 -9.76 18.95 7.53
CA ASP A 47 -9.26 19.32 8.86
C ASP A 47 -8.36 18.26 9.52
N GLN A 48 -8.34 17.05 8.99
CA GLN A 48 -7.59 15.92 9.55
C GLN A 48 -6.34 15.58 8.71
N THR A 49 -6.17 16.28 7.59
CA THR A 49 -5.03 16.01 6.71
C THR A 49 -3.73 16.43 7.40
N LYS A 50 -2.80 15.51 7.50
CA LYS A 50 -1.45 15.74 8.02
C LYS A 50 -0.44 15.34 6.95
N TYR A 51 0.59 16.12 6.81
CA TYR A 51 1.66 15.89 5.85
C TYR A 51 3.00 15.63 6.56
N PRO A 52 3.91 14.85 5.94
CA PRO A 52 3.68 14.05 4.73
C PRO A 52 2.73 12.90 5.01
N SER A 53 1.98 12.47 4.00
CA SER A 53 1.00 11.40 4.16
C SER A 53 1.05 10.39 3.04
N ILE A 54 0.69 9.13 3.39
CA ILE A 54 0.40 8.06 2.45
C ILE A 54 -1.08 7.70 2.65
N ILE A 55 -1.85 7.77 1.58
CA ILE A 55 -3.29 7.49 1.61
C ILE A 55 -3.56 6.28 0.73
N THR A 56 -4.24 5.30 1.27
CA THR A 56 -4.70 4.14 0.51
C THR A 56 -6.19 4.25 0.29
N GLU A 57 -6.64 3.91 -0.91
CA GLU A 57 -8.06 3.77 -1.21
C GLU A 57 -8.27 2.56 -2.11
N MET A 58 -9.41 1.91 -1.99
CA MET A 58 -9.80 0.88 -2.94
C MET A 58 -10.02 1.50 -4.31
N ALA A 59 -9.44 0.92 -5.35
CA ALA A 59 -9.66 1.39 -6.71
C ALA A 59 -11.13 1.26 -7.11
N ALA A 60 -11.60 2.16 -7.98
CA ALA A 60 -13.01 2.23 -8.38
C ALA A 60 -13.56 0.93 -8.99
N ASN A 61 -12.71 0.09 -9.55
CA ASN A 61 -13.09 -1.22 -10.09
C ASN A 61 -13.42 -2.27 -9.02
N GLY A 62 -13.13 -1.95 -7.74
CA GLY A 62 -13.46 -2.81 -6.62
C GLY A 62 -12.75 -4.16 -6.66
N ILE A 63 -13.51 -5.21 -6.38
CA ILE A 63 -13.03 -6.60 -6.36
C ILE A 63 -13.35 -7.24 -7.71
N GLU A 64 -12.34 -7.78 -8.36
CA GLU A 64 -12.51 -8.57 -9.58
C GLU A 64 -12.32 -10.06 -9.29
N THR A 65 -13.27 -10.88 -9.74
CA THR A 65 -13.10 -12.33 -9.73
C THR A 65 -12.21 -12.69 -10.91
N GLN A 66 -11.01 -13.17 -10.64
CA GLN A 66 -10.00 -13.47 -11.67
C GLN A 66 -10.42 -14.68 -12.54
N PHE A 67 -11.24 -15.57 -12.02
CA PHE A 67 -11.72 -16.75 -12.73
C PHE A 67 -13.21 -16.96 -12.45
N MET A 68 -14.08 -16.34 -13.25
CA MET A 68 -15.51 -16.54 -13.14
C MET A 68 -15.90 -17.93 -13.64
N GLY A 69 -16.56 -18.70 -12.78
CA GLY A 69 -17.22 -19.96 -13.15
C GLY A 69 -16.36 -21.22 -13.16
N GLN A 70 -15.09 -21.14 -12.73
CA GLN A 70 -14.27 -22.34 -12.53
C GLN A 70 -13.90 -22.47 -11.05
N ASP A 71 -14.24 -23.62 -10.47
CA ASP A 71 -13.69 -24.00 -9.18
C ASP A 71 -12.19 -24.25 -9.32
N ILE A 72 -11.40 -23.44 -8.64
CA ILE A 72 -9.95 -23.64 -8.57
C ILE A 72 -9.67 -24.57 -7.40
N THR A 73 -8.94 -25.65 -7.68
CA THR A 73 -8.50 -26.60 -6.66
C THR A 73 -7.14 -26.16 -6.12
N PHE A 74 -7.09 -25.91 -4.82
CA PHE A 74 -5.85 -25.58 -4.10
C PHE A 74 -5.40 -26.79 -3.29
N GLY A 75 -4.14 -27.22 -3.43
CA GLY A 75 -3.56 -28.31 -2.67
C GLY A 75 -3.46 -29.63 -3.44
N GLY A 76 -2.96 -30.67 -2.77
CA GLY A 76 -2.82 -32.01 -3.35
C GLY A 76 -4.15 -32.75 -3.41
N ALA A 77 -4.19 -33.88 -4.11
CA ALA A 77 -5.38 -34.64 -4.47
C ALA A 77 -6.31 -35.03 -3.29
N ASP A 78 -5.75 -35.15 -2.07
CA ASP A 78 -6.50 -35.60 -0.90
C ASP A 78 -7.00 -34.46 0.01
N THR A 79 -6.58 -33.22 -0.26
CA THR A 79 -6.95 -32.04 0.55
C THR A 79 -7.40 -30.87 -0.31
N ALA A 80 -7.93 -31.16 -1.49
CA ALA A 80 -8.34 -30.15 -2.45
C ALA A 80 -9.47 -29.27 -1.90
N ALA A 81 -9.13 -28.08 -1.44
CA ALA A 81 -10.12 -27.05 -1.16
C ALA A 81 -10.52 -26.38 -2.49
N LYS A 82 -11.81 -26.27 -2.72
CA LYS A 82 -12.37 -25.51 -3.83
C LYS A 82 -12.47 -24.05 -3.42
N GLY A 83 -12.12 -23.14 -4.30
CA GLY A 83 -12.18 -21.72 -4.02
C GLY A 83 -12.14 -20.88 -5.28
N GLU A 84 -12.11 -19.59 -5.08
CA GLU A 84 -12.04 -18.60 -6.13
C GLU A 84 -10.82 -17.68 -5.88
N LEU A 85 -10.26 -17.11 -6.95
CA LEU A 85 -9.27 -16.05 -6.85
C LEU A 85 -9.96 -14.70 -7.00
N TYR A 86 -9.71 -13.82 -6.05
CA TYR A 86 -10.16 -12.45 -6.08
C TYR A 86 -8.97 -11.52 -6.24
N GLY A 87 -9.08 -10.59 -7.19
CA GLY A 87 -8.16 -9.47 -7.35
C GLY A 87 -8.77 -8.20 -6.76
N VAL A 88 -8.02 -7.47 -5.97
CA VAL A 88 -8.41 -6.15 -5.45
C VAL A 88 -7.35 -5.13 -5.78
N GLY A 89 -7.77 -4.01 -6.35
CA GLY A 89 -6.91 -2.86 -6.64
C GLY A 89 -6.98 -1.83 -5.53
N PHE A 90 -5.81 -1.34 -5.13
CA PHE A 90 -5.66 -0.20 -4.21
C PHE A 90 -4.90 0.91 -4.91
N LYS A 91 -5.37 2.13 -4.78
CA LYS A 91 -4.59 3.33 -5.12
C LYS A 91 -3.81 3.77 -3.89
N ILE A 92 -2.57 4.12 -4.12
CA ILE A 92 -1.64 4.58 -3.09
C ILE A 92 -1.23 6.00 -3.47
N HIS A 93 -1.66 6.97 -2.69
CA HIS A 93 -1.29 8.37 -2.87
C HIS A 93 -0.20 8.74 -1.87
N VAL A 94 0.84 9.39 -2.34
CA VAL A 94 1.88 9.99 -1.50
C VAL A 94 1.80 11.49 -1.65
N LEU A 95 1.60 12.19 -0.55
CA LEU A 95 1.41 13.62 -0.50
C LEU A 95 2.44 14.27 0.42
N VAL A 96 3.09 15.31 -0.07
CA VAL A 96 4.12 16.09 0.66
C VAL A 96 3.83 17.56 0.49
N ASP A 97 3.56 18.26 1.58
CA ASP A 97 3.44 19.71 1.55
C ASP A 97 4.81 20.41 1.65
N ARG A 98 4.81 21.70 1.42
CA ARG A 98 6.03 22.52 1.45
C ARG A 98 6.68 22.58 2.85
N ALA A 99 5.89 22.46 3.91
CA ALA A 99 6.38 22.53 5.28
C ALA A 99 6.99 21.23 5.79
N SER A 100 6.65 20.10 5.16
CA SER A 100 7.10 18.78 5.56
C SER A 100 8.61 18.61 5.41
N SER A 101 9.23 18.04 6.43
CA SER A 101 10.66 17.72 6.43
C SER A 101 10.91 16.47 7.29
N ILE A 102 11.68 15.53 6.76
CA ILE A 102 12.20 14.38 7.50
C ILE A 102 13.73 14.43 7.43
N THR A 103 14.39 14.28 8.56
CA THR A 103 15.85 14.21 8.61
C THR A 103 16.30 12.77 8.43
N ILE A 104 17.12 12.50 7.42
CA ILE A 104 17.65 11.20 7.07
C ILE A 104 19.16 11.31 6.96
N ASP A 105 19.88 10.55 7.77
CA ASP A 105 21.36 10.59 7.87
C ASP A 105 21.92 12.02 8.11
N GLY A 106 21.20 12.81 8.91
CA GLY A 106 21.58 14.20 9.21
C GLY A 106 21.17 15.21 8.15
N GLU A 107 20.61 14.78 7.01
CA GLU A 107 20.20 15.65 5.93
C GLU A 107 18.67 15.86 5.90
N PRO A 108 18.18 17.09 5.75
CA PRO A 108 16.76 17.35 5.64
C PRO A 108 16.25 17.00 4.24
N TYR A 109 15.28 16.09 4.19
CA TYR A 109 14.51 15.79 2.98
C TYR A 109 13.22 16.60 2.98
N LYS A 110 13.00 17.38 1.91
CA LYS A 110 11.87 18.28 1.75
C LYS A 110 11.30 18.20 0.33
N GLU A 111 10.06 18.62 0.17
CA GLU A 111 9.41 18.80 -1.13
C GLU A 111 9.57 17.57 -2.04
N ARG A 112 9.99 17.79 -3.29
CA ARG A 112 10.17 16.71 -4.29
C ARG A 112 11.17 15.64 -3.84
N ARG A 113 12.24 16.02 -3.11
CA ARG A 113 13.20 15.04 -2.59
C ARG A 113 12.55 14.10 -1.57
N LEU A 114 11.70 14.65 -0.71
CA LEU A 114 10.93 13.87 0.25
C LEU A 114 9.89 13.00 -0.45
N LEU A 115 9.17 13.54 -1.45
CA LEU A 115 8.24 12.77 -2.25
C LEU A 115 8.91 11.54 -2.88
N ASN A 116 10.04 11.73 -3.58
CA ASN A 116 10.78 10.65 -4.24
C ASN A 116 11.22 9.58 -3.23
N TYR A 117 11.66 10.01 -2.06
CA TYR A 117 12.05 9.12 -0.97
C TYR A 117 10.88 8.29 -0.46
N LEU A 118 9.75 8.91 -0.20
CA LEU A 118 8.54 8.21 0.27
C LEU A 118 7.98 7.27 -0.79
N MET A 119 7.99 7.66 -2.07
CA MET A 119 7.57 6.79 -3.18
C MET A 119 8.41 5.51 -3.24
N LEU A 120 9.75 5.65 -3.25
CA LEU A 120 10.66 4.50 -3.35
C LEU A 120 10.47 3.55 -2.16
N ASN A 121 10.43 4.09 -0.95
CA ASN A 121 10.29 3.25 0.24
C ASN A 121 8.91 2.63 0.38
N SER A 122 7.84 3.34 -0.02
CA SER A 122 6.50 2.75 -0.08
C SER A 122 6.44 1.60 -1.09
N ALA A 123 7.06 1.74 -2.26
CA ALA A 123 7.14 0.66 -3.25
C ALA A 123 7.87 -0.55 -2.68
N ASN A 124 9.01 -0.36 -2.03
CA ASN A 124 9.77 -1.44 -1.40
C ASN A 124 8.94 -2.15 -0.33
N VAL A 125 8.31 -1.40 0.58
CA VAL A 125 7.44 -1.95 1.63
C VAL A 125 6.30 -2.77 1.01
N LEU A 126 5.62 -2.24 0.00
CA LEU A 126 4.48 -2.89 -0.64
C LEU A 126 4.88 -4.17 -1.39
N MET A 127 6.09 -4.24 -1.93
CA MET A 127 6.56 -5.39 -2.68
C MET A 127 7.22 -6.46 -1.78
N ASP A 128 7.88 -6.07 -0.71
CA ASP A 128 8.66 -6.99 0.12
C ASP A 128 7.86 -7.65 1.24
N VAL A 129 6.75 -7.06 1.64
CA VAL A 129 6.00 -7.52 2.81
C VAL A 129 5.12 -8.73 2.50
N ASN A 130 5.00 -9.60 3.50
CA ASN A 130 4.09 -10.74 3.46
C ASN A 130 2.66 -10.31 3.81
N TYR A 131 1.75 -10.43 2.85
CA TYR A 131 0.33 -10.15 3.03
C TYR A 131 -0.48 -11.36 3.54
N ASN A 132 0.14 -12.53 3.66
CA ASN A 132 -0.54 -13.73 4.14
C ASN A 132 -0.96 -13.58 5.60
N SER A 133 -2.09 -14.17 5.92
CA SER A 133 -2.57 -14.34 7.29
C SER A 133 -2.92 -15.82 7.52
N THR A 134 -3.36 -16.17 8.72
CA THR A 134 -3.82 -17.54 9.02
C THR A 134 -5.04 -17.96 8.20
N THR A 135 -5.80 -17.01 7.68
CA THR A 135 -7.07 -17.24 6.98
C THR A 135 -7.07 -16.75 5.53
N THR A 136 -6.09 -15.95 5.14
CA THR A 136 -6.01 -15.35 3.80
C THR A 136 -4.66 -15.66 3.19
N GLU A 137 -4.66 -16.32 2.05
CA GLU A 137 -3.46 -16.60 1.27
C GLU A 137 -3.43 -15.68 0.05
N VAL A 138 -2.41 -14.83 -0.03
CA VAL A 138 -2.14 -13.99 -1.19
C VAL A 138 -1.29 -14.78 -2.19
N VAL A 139 -1.80 -14.89 -3.41
CA VAL A 139 -1.18 -15.65 -4.49
C VAL A 139 -0.28 -14.77 -5.32
N GLU A 140 -0.74 -13.56 -5.61
CA GLU A 140 -0.06 -12.63 -6.50
C GLU A 140 -0.22 -11.20 -6.01
N ARG A 141 0.76 -10.38 -6.31
CA ARG A 141 0.72 -8.94 -6.08
C ARG A 141 1.40 -8.23 -7.24
N HIS A 142 0.81 -7.17 -7.70
CA HIS A 142 1.30 -6.38 -8.80
C HIS A 142 1.30 -4.91 -8.45
N PHE A 143 2.46 -4.28 -8.50
CA PHE A 143 2.65 -2.86 -8.26
C PHE A 143 2.97 -2.17 -9.58
N THR A 144 2.17 -1.19 -9.98
CA THR A 144 2.30 -0.53 -11.29
C THR A 144 3.35 0.59 -11.32
N GLY A 145 3.96 0.89 -10.19
CA GLY A 145 4.83 2.06 -10.05
C GLY A 145 4.04 3.34 -9.80
N PHE A 146 4.76 4.41 -9.47
CA PHE A 146 4.16 5.72 -9.27
C PHE A 146 4.02 6.48 -10.57
N THR A 147 2.83 7.04 -10.77
CA THR A 147 2.46 7.93 -11.88
C THR A 147 1.91 9.24 -11.32
N ASP A 148 1.48 10.13 -12.20
CA ASP A 148 0.85 11.41 -11.84
C ASP A 148 1.68 12.21 -10.82
N ILE A 149 3.01 12.16 -11.00
CA ILE A 149 3.94 12.91 -10.14
C ILE A 149 3.87 14.37 -10.53
N GLY A 150 3.41 15.20 -9.62
CA GLY A 150 3.22 16.61 -9.88
C GLY A 150 3.21 17.48 -8.64
N TYR A 151 3.29 18.79 -8.88
CA TYR A 151 3.14 19.82 -7.87
C TYR A 151 1.84 20.59 -8.13
N ASN A 152 1.02 20.70 -7.11
CA ASN A 152 -0.17 21.54 -7.14
C ASN A 152 0.16 22.88 -6.46
N PRO A 153 0.26 23.99 -7.23
CA PRO A 153 0.66 25.28 -6.70
C PRO A 153 -0.40 25.92 -5.80
N ASP A 154 -1.67 25.60 -6.00
CA ASP A 154 -2.76 26.18 -5.21
C ASP A 154 -2.81 25.60 -3.80
N LEU A 155 -2.41 24.34 -3.66
CA LEU A 155 -2.35 23.65 -2.37
C LEU A 155 -0.94 23.57 -1.80
N GLU A 156 0.06 24.00 -2.54
CA GLU A 156 1.50 23.85 -2.22
C GLU A 156 1.89 22.40 -1.86
N ILE A 157 1.33 21.43 -2.61
CA ILE A 157 1.53 20.00 -2.35
C ILE A 157 2.18 19.30 -3.54
N TRP A 158 3.19 18.51 -3.27
CA TRP A 158 3.69 17.49 -4.17
C TRP A 158 2.89 16.20 -4.00
N ALA A 159 2.46 15.60 -5.08
CA ALA A 159 1.67 14.39 -5.09
C ALA A 159 2.21 13.36 -6.07
N ALA A 160 2.00 12.08 -5.75
CA ALA A 160 2.22 10.95 -6.64
C ALA A 160 1.19 9.86 -6.34
N MET A 161 0.84 9.06 -7.34
CA MET A 161 -0.12 7.97 -7.20
C MET A 161 0.46 6.68 -7.79
N ALA A 162 0.20 5.56 -7.13
CA ALA A 162 0.47 4.22 -7.64
C ALA A 162 -0.76 3.33 -7.50
N THR A 163 -0.76 2.21 -8.21
CA THR A 163 -1.78 1.17 -8.02
C THR A 163 -1.10 -0.12 -7.58
N MET A 164 -1.68 -0.76 -6.57
CA MET A 164 -1.30 -2.08 -6.08
C MET A 164 -2.47 -3.03 -6.27
N VAL A 165 -2.26 -4.11 -7.01
CA VAL A 165 -3.25 -5.19 -7.16
C VAL A 165 -2.79 -6.37 -6.31
N ILE A 166 -3.70 -6.90 -5.51
CA ILE A 166 -3.46 -8.06 -4.66
C ILE A 166 -4.47 -9.13 -5.02
N VAL A 167 -3.97 -10.32 -5.39
CA VAL A 167 -4.78 -11.49 -5.70
C VAL A 167 -4.69 -12.48 -4.55
N PHE A 168 -5.83 -12.88 -4.01
CA PHE A 168 -5.91 -13.78 -2.88
C PHE A 168 -6.93 -14.90 -3.08
N LYS A 169 -6.74 -15.99 -2.36
CA LYS A 169 -7.65 -17.12 -2.35
C LYS A 169 -8.83 -16.86 -1.43
N ASN A 170 -10.01 -17.15 -1.94
CA ASN A 170 -11.24 -17.23 -1.15
C ASN A 170 -11.67 -18.71 -1.11
N ASN A 171 -11.34 -19.39 -0.04
CA ASN A 171 -11.74 -20.78 0.16
C ASN A 171 -13.23 -20.82 0.52
N ARG A 172 -13.99 -21.64 -0.21
CA ARG A 172 -15.39 -21.92 0.09
C ARG A 172 -15.53 -23.01 1.14
#